data_a581a0ff68a79a0b55226f62efd2e4f7
#
_entry.id   a581a0ff68a79a0b55226f62efd2e4f7
#
_cell.length_a   1.000
_cell.length_b   1.000
_cell.length_c   1.000
_cell.angle_alpha   90.00
_cell.angle_beta   90.00
_cell.angle_gamma   90.00
#
_symmetry.space_group_name_H-M   'P 1'
#
loop_
_entity.id
_entity.type
_entity.pdbx_description
1 polymer ?
#
loop_
_entity_poly.entity_id
_entity_poly.type
_entity_poly.pdbx_seq_one_letter_code
_entity_poly.pdbx_strand_id
1 'polypeptide(L)'
;LDYQFCDMMINYDLPWNPMRIEQRIGRIDRRGQQSEAVSIYNVITNGTVDADIYYRCLMRIGIFESSIGECEEILGDIATQIDQIAVDSSLTEEERRIKLEQMADNEVRKIQEMDRLEEEERNSLDSIYQNIQLLRKYIMLRILGLIRRDYRL
;
A
#
# COMPACT_ATOMS: atom_id res chain seq x y z
N LEU A 1 -10.62 -18.35 11.50
CA LEU A 1 -11.36 -19.03 10.42
C LEU A 1 -10.81 -18.50 9.09
N ASP A 2 -10.40 -19.43 8.23
CA ASP A 2 -9.86 -19.15 6.91
C ASP A 2 -10.89 -19.55 5.87
N TYR A 3 -11.13 -18.66 4.92
CA TYR A 3 -12.16 -18.84 3.88
C TYR A 3 -11.54 -18.90 2.48
N GLN A 4 -10.34 -19.45 2.37
CA GLN A 4 -9.59 -19.54 1.09
C GLN A 4 -10.29 -20.39 0.00
N PHE A 5 -11.38 -21.07 0.34
CA PHE A 5 -12.23 -21.81 -0.59
C PHE A 5 -13.34 -20.94 -1.21
N CYS A 6 -13.50 -19.69 -0.71
CA CYS A 6 -14.45 -18.73 -1.25
C CYS A 6 -13.72 -17.78 -2.20
N ASP A 7 -14.35 -17.42 -3.29
CA ASP A 7 -13.88 -16.44 -4.27
C ASP A 7 -14.68 -15.14 -4.26
N MET A 8 -15.62 -15.02 -3.31
CA MET A 8 -16.49 -13.85 -3.18
C MET A 8 -16.71 -13.49 -1.71
N MET A 9 -16.70 -12.18 -1.43
CA MET A 9 -17.02 -11.61 -0.13
C MET A 9 -18.01 -10.45 -0.30
N ILE A 10 -19.00 -10.38 0.61
CA ILE A 10 -19.93 -9.27 0.69
C ILE A 10 -19.75 -8.58 2.05
N ASN A 11 -19.31 -7.33 2.04
CA ASN A 11 -19.33 -6.47 3.21
C ASN A 11 -20.71 -5.82 3.31
N TYR A 12 -21.56 -6.35 4.18
CA TYR A 12 -22.89 -5.78 4.42
C TYR A 12 -22.79 -4.45 5.18
N ASP A 13 -21.88 -4.37 6.14
CA ASP A 13 -21.44 -3.15 6.82
C ASP A 13 -19.96 -2.92 6.53
N LEU A 14 -19.63 -1.72 6.06
CA LEU A 14 -18.26 -1.36 5.79
C LEU A 14 -17.66 -0.69 7.04
N PRO A 15 -16.63 -1.27 7.66
CA PRO A 15 -15.95 -0.60 8.77
C PRO A 15 -15.19 0.62 8.25
N TRP A 16 -15.21 1.72 9.00
CA TRP A 16 -14.42 2.91 8.66
C TRP A 16 -12.92 2.70 8.84
N ASN A 17 -12.55 1.76 9.68
CA ASN A 17 -11.16 1.40 9.90
C ASN A 17 -10.62 0.53 8.74
N PRO A 18 -9.68 1.05 7.92
CA PRO A 18 -9.13 0.34 6.77
C PRO A 18 -8.42 -0.95 7.15
N MET A 19 -7.77 -1.04 8.32
CA MET A 19 -7.15 -2.29 8.79
C MET A 19 -8.16 -3.44 8.93
N ARG A 20 -9.40 -3.14 9.33
CA ARG A 20 -10.46 -4.16 9.41
C ARG A 20 -10.89 -4.64 8.04
N ILE A 21 -10.86 -3.76 7.05
CA ILE A 21 -11.16 -4.10 5.66
C ILE A 21 -10.06 -5.05 5.14
N GLU A 22 -8.80 -4.68 5.30
CA GLU A 22 -7.65 -5.52 4.94
C GLU A 22 -7.70 -6.89 5.62
N GLN A 23 -7.98 -6.94 6.92
CA GLN A 23 -8.14 -8.19 7.65
C GLN A 23 -9.29 -9.06 7.10
N ARG A 24 -10.40 -8.47 6.65
CA ARG A 24 -11.50 -9.19 6.02
C ARG A 24 -11.07 -9.75 4.66
N ILE A 25 -10.43 -8.95 3.83
CA ILE A 25 -9.91 -9.36 2.51
C ILE A 25 -8.91 -10.50 2.67
N GLY A 26 -7.93 -10.36 3.55
CA GLY A 26 -6.91 -11.37 3.82
C GLY A 26 -7.43 -12.70 4.39
N ARG A 27 -8.74 -12.81 4.70
CA ARG A 27 -9.37 -14.08 5.05
C ARG A 27 -9.69 -14.94 3.84
N ILE A 28 -9.85 -14.33 2.68
CA ILE A 28 -10.20 -14.95 1.41
C ILE A 28 -8.99 -14.92 0.48
N ASP A 29 -8.39 -13.75 0.29
CA ASP A 29 -7.20 -13.53 -0.52
C ASP A 29 -5.95 -13.87 0.29
N ARG A 30 -5.54 -15.14 0.21
CA ARG A 30 -4.35 -15.62 0.90
C ARG A 30 -3.75 -16.85 0.20
N ARG A 31 -2.57 -17.23 0.67
CA ARG A 31 -1.84 -18.39 0.17
C ARG A 31 -2.71 -19.65 0.21
N GLY A 32 -2.98 -20.24 -0.95
CA GLY A 32 -3.87 -21.41 -1.11
C GLY A 32 -5.24 -21.08 -1.68
N GLN A 33 -5.52 -19.82 -2.01
CA GLN A 33 -6.67 -19.44 -2.83
C GLN A 33 -6.57 -20.12 -4.20
N GLN A 34 -7.67 -20.76 -4.62
CA GLN A 34 -7.73 -21.52 -5.88
C GLN A 34 -8.18 -20.66 -7.06
N SER A 35 -8.84 -19.55 -6.78
CA SER A 35 -9.31 -18.62 -7.80
C SER A 35 -8.22 -17.60 -8.13
N GLU A 36 -8.09 -17.24 -9.42
CA GLU A 36 -7.13 -16.24 -9.90
C GLU A 36 -7.44 -14.83 -9.36
N ALA A 37 -8.70 -14.57 -8.99
CA ALA A 37 -9.15 -13.32 -8.40
C ALA A 37 -10.29 -13.57 -7.42
N VAL A 38 -10.39 -12.71 -6.41
CA VAL A 38 -11.51 -12.68 -5.47
C VAL A 38 -12.39 -11.46 -5.72
N SER A 39 -13.71 -11.64 -5.62
CA SER A 39 -14.69 -10.57 -5.82
C SER A 39 -15.14 -10.00 -4.48
N ILE A 40 -15.00 -8.68 -4.30
CA ILE A 40 -15.38 -8.00 -3.05
C ILE A 40 -16.53 -7.04 -3.36
N TYR A 41 -17.66 -7.26 -2.73
CA TYR A 41 -18.85 -6.42 -2.84
C TYR A 41 -19.08 -5.65 -1.54
N ASN A 42 -19.16 -4.31 -1.64
CA ASN A 42 -19.44 -3.44 -0.50
C ASN A 42 -20.85 -2.86 -0.62
N VAL A 43 -21.70 -3.10 0.38
CA VAL A 43 -23.07 -2.54 0.43
C VAL A 43 -23.00 -1.17 1.08
N ILE A 44 -23.35 -0.13 0.32
CA ILE A 44 -23.25 1.27 0.75
C ILE A 44 -24.57 1.99 0.49
N THR A 45 -25.07 2.68 1.50
CA THR A 45 -26.26 3.49 1.38
C THR A 45 -25.89 4.93 1.00
N ASN A 46 -26.32 5.38 -0.17
CA ASN A 46 -26.06 6.75 -0.63
C ASN A 46 -26.64 7.80 0.31
N GLY A 47 -25.94 8.94 0.45
CA GLY A 47 -26.37 10.05 1.30
C GLY A 47 -26.09 9.82 2.80
N THR A 48 -25.20 8.90 3.13
CA THR A 48 -24.76 8.65 4.51
C THR A 48 -23.29 9.00 4.69
N VAL A 49 -22.86 9.16 5.95
CA VAL A 49 -21.44 9.34 6.31
C VAL A 49 -20.59 8.15 5.80
N ASP A 50 -21.13 6.94 5.82
CA ASP A 50 -20.46 5.75 5.31
C ASP A 50 -20.15 5.88 3.80
N ALA A 51 -21.10 6.41 3.02
CA ALA A 51 -20.88 6.65 1.60
C ALA A 51 -19.80 7.72 1.35
N ASP A 52 -19.80 8.79 2.12
CA ASP A 52 -18.78 9.83 2.00
C ASP A 52 -17.39 9.28 2.36
N ILE A 53 -17.26 8.50 3.43
CA ILE A 53 -15.99 7.85 3.83
C ILE A 53 -15.54 6.88 2.74
N TYR A 54 -16.44 6.05 2.22
CA TYR A 54 -16.10 5.08 1.19
C TYR A 54 -15.59 5.75 -0.08
N TYR A 55 -16.38 6.66 -0.68
CA TYR A 55 -16.05 7.23 -1.98
C TYR A 55 -14.95 8.29 -1.93
N ARG A 56 -14.90 9.10 -0.86
CA ARG A 56 -13.99 10.23 -0.77
C ARG A 56 -12.68 9.91 -0.09
N CYS A 57 -12.64 8.83 0.68
CA CYS A 57 -11.46 8.43 1.43
C CYS A 57 -10.97 7.04 1.00
N LEU A 58 -11.67 5.97 1.33
CA LEU A 58 -11.17 4.61 1.17
C LEU A 58 -10.88 4.24 -0.30
N MET A 59 -11.76 4.61 -1.22
CA MET A 59 -11.54 4.38 -2.66
C MET A 59 -10.39 5.21 -3.20
N ARG A 60 -10.25 6.46 -2.73
CA ARG A 60 -9.21 7.36 -3.19
C ARG A 60 -7.82 6.95 -2.72
N ILE A 61 -7.72 6.40 -1.51
CA ILE A 61 -6.47 5.85 -0.96
C ILE A 61 -6.10 4.51 -1.63
N GLY A 62 -7.06 3.87 -2.31
CA GLY A 62 -6.82 2.61 -3.01
C GLY A 62 -6.82 1.38 -2.10
N ILE A 63 -7.49 1.45 -0.93
CA ILE A 63 -7.58 0.34 0.06
C ILE A 63 -8.03 -0.99 -0.57
N PHE A 64 -8.82 -0.94 -1.64
CA PHE A 64 -9.37 -2.13 -2.30
C PHE A 64 -8.59 -2.56 -3.55
N GLU A 65 -7.60 -1.79 -3.99
CA GLU A 65 -6.89 -2.02 -5.25
C GLU A 65 -5.50 -2.63 -5.05
N SER A 66 -4.91 -2.42 -3.88
CA SER A 66 -3.60 -2.95 -3.53
C SER A 66 -3.57 -3.42 -2.08
N SER A 67 -2.87 -4.53 -1.82
CA SER A 67 -2.54 -4.91 -0.45
C SER A 67 -1.56 -3.89 0.12
N ILE A 68 -2.04 -3.02 0.99
CA ILE A 68 -1.22 -2.04 1.72
C ILE A 68 -0.52 -2.73 2.91
N GLY A 69 -0.26 -4.04 2.79
CA GLY A 69 0.12 -4.95 3.88
C GLY A 69 1.39 -4.61 4.67
N GLU A 70 2.20 -3.64 4.23
CA GLU A 70 3.39 -3.19 4.95
C GLU A 70 3.17 -1.86 5.70
N CYS A 71 1.97 -1.28 5.66
CA CYS A 71 1.68 0.04 6.20
C CYS A 71 0.69 0.03 7.38
N GLU A 72 0.81 -0.91 8.33
CA GLU A 72 -0.09 -0.97 9.51
C GLU A 72 -0.14 0.36 10.28
N GLU A 73 0.98 1.07 10.37
CA GLU A 73 1.06 2.36 11.06
C GLU A 73 0.24 3.43 10.33
N ILE A 74 0.36 3.51 9.00
CA ILE A 74 -0.41 4.45 8.16
C ILE A 74 -1.90 4.15 8.25
N LEU A 75 -2.28 2.88 8.17
CA LEU A 75 -3.69 2.47 8.28
C LEU A 75 -4.29 2.80 9.65
N GLY A 76 -3.49 2.72 10.72
CA GLY A 76 -3.88 3.13 12.06
C GLY A 76 -4.14 4.63 12.17
N ASP A 77 -3.29 5.44 11.58
CA ASP A 77 -3.44 6.90 11.54
C ASP A 77 -4.67 7.31 10.72
N ILE A 78 -4.87 6.71 9.56
CA ILE A 78 -6.06 6.91 8.72
C ILE A 78 -7.33 6.60 9.49
N ALA A 79 -7.39 5.46 10.19
CA ALA A 79 -8.55 5.07 10.97
C ALA A 79 -8.90 6.12 12.03
N THR A 80 -7.89 6.61 12.76
CA THR A 80 -8.06 7.62 13.81
C THR A 80 -8.59 8.94 13.24
N GLN A 81 -8.05 9.38 12.09
CA GLN A 81 -8.48 10.61 11.43
C GLN A 81 -9.93 10.49 10.90
N ILE A 82 -10.28 9.36 10.29
CA ILE A 82 -11.65 9.08 9.82
C ILE A 82 -12.63 9.17 10.99
N ASP A 83 -12.35 8.49 12.09
CA ASP A 83 -13.21 8.47 13.27
C ASP A 83 -13.41 9.89 13.83
N GLN A 84 -12.34 10.68 13.92
CA GLN A 84 -12.42 12.07 14.38
C GLN A 84 -13.31 12.94 13.50
N ILE A 85 -13.15 12.85 12.16
CA ILE A 85 -13.94 13.63 11.21
C ILE A 85 -15.40 13.17 11.19
N ALA A 86 -15.64 11.86 11.28
CA ALA A 86 -16.98 11.28 11.17
C ALA A 86 -17.87 11.64 12.36
N VAL A 87 -17.30 11.61 13.60
CA VAL A 87 -18.05 11.89 14.84
C VAL A 87 -18.08 13.36 15.22
N ASP A 88 -17.35 14.24 14.54
CA ASP A 88 -17.34 15.67 14.84
C ASP A 88 -18.70 16.32 14.51
N SER A 89 -19.51 16.54 15.54
CA SER A 89 -20.84 17.16 15.41
C SER A 89 -20.80 18.66 15.10
N SER A 90 -19.63 19.31 15.19
CA SER A 90 -19.47 20.73 14.86
C SER A 90 -19.37 20.97 13.33
N LEU A 91 -19.11 19.91 12.56
CA LEU A 91 -18.96 19.99 11.12
C LEU A 91 -20.30 19.83 10.39
N THR A 92 -20.52 20.68 9.42
CA THR A 92 -21.57 20.47 8.40
C THR A 92 -21.20 19.28 7.50
N GLU A 93 -22.19 18.75 6.77
CA GLU A 93 -21.93 17.67 5.80
C GLU A 93 -20.87 18.06 4.77
N GLU A 94 -20.93 19.30 4.27
CA GLU A 94 -19.99 19.78 3.27
C GLU A 94 -18.57 19.93 3.83
N GLU A 95 -18.42 20.48 5.03
CA GLU A 95 -17.13 20.59 5.71
C GLU A 95 -16.53 19.20 6.00
N ARG A 96 -17.35 18.24 6.37
CA ARG A 96 -16.93 16.86 6.58
C ARG A 96 -16.40 16.24 5.29
N ARG A 97 -17.11 16.44 4.17
CA ARG A 97 -16.68 15.98 2.84
C ARG A 97 -15.34 16.55 2.45
N ILE A 98 -15.18 17.87 2.58
CA ILE A 98 -13.91 18.54 2.27
C ILE A 98 -12.77 18.01 3.14
N LYS A 99 -12.98 17.83 4.44
CA LYS A 99 -11.96 17.29 5.34
C LYS A 99 -11.56 15.85 4.98
N LEU A 100 -12.52 14.99 4.63
CA LEU A 100 -12.25 13.62 4.18
C LEU A 100 -11.43 13.61 2.89
N GLU A 101 -11.74 14.47 1.93
CA GLU A 101 -10.98 14.60 0.68
C GLU A 101 -9.54 15.09 0.94
N GLN A 102 -9.37 16.11 1.75
CA GLN A 102 -8.05 16.64 2.10
C GLN A 102 -7.19 15.60 2.84
N MET A 103 -7.80 14.85 3.76
CA MET A 103 -7.13 13.77 4.46
C MET A 103 -6.68 12.69 3.48
N ALA A 104 -7.58 12.23 2.60
CA ALA A 104 -7.27 11.23 1.59
C ALA A 104 -6.13 11.68 0.65
N ASP A 105 -6.14 12.94 0.19
CA ASP A 105 -5.07 13.49 -0.63
C ASP A 105 -3.72 13.51 0.06
N ASN A 106 -3.71 13.83 1.36
CA ASN A 106 -2.49 13.81 2.14
C ASN A 106 -1.94 12.39 2.29
N GLU A 107 -2.81 11.41 2.54
CA GLU A 107 -2.38 10.02 2.68
C GLU A 107 -1.89 9.43 1.33
N VAL A 108 -2.56 9.71 0.23
CA VAL A 108 -2.09 9.35 -1.12
C VAL A 108 -0.69 9.90 -1.39
N ARG A 109 -0.43 11.17 -1.03
CA ARG A 109 0.91 11.75 -1.19
C ARG A 109 1.96 11.05 -0.34
N LYS A 110 1.64 10.70 0.91
CA LYS A 110 2.56 9.96 1.79
C LYS A 110 2.92 8.59 1.20
N ILE A 111 1.91 7.84 0.73
CA ILE A 111 2.10 6.53 0.10
C ILE A 111 3.00 6.67 -1.13
N GLN A 112 2.71 7.61 -2.02
CA GLN A 112 3.51 7.85 -3.23
C GLN A 112 4.96 8.25 -2.91
N GLU A 113 5.18 9.03 -1.86
CA GLU A 113 6.53 9.41 -1.43
C GLU A 113 7.29 8.22 -0.85
N MET A 114 6.61 7.35 -0.08
CA MET A 114 7.21 6.12 0.43
C MET A 114 7.60 5.17 -0.71
N ASP A 115 6.70 4.91 -1.65
CA ASP A 115 6.97 4.06 -2.82
C ASP A 115 8.18 4.58 -3.61
N ARG A 116 8.29 5.91 -3.78
CA ARG A 116 9.43 6.54 -4.45
C ARG A 116 10.73 6.31 -3.70
N LEU A 117 10.74 6.47 -2.37
CA LEU A 117 11.93 6.25 -1.55
C LEU A 117 12.38 4.79 -1.59
N GLU A 118 11.45 3.85 -1.50
CA GLU A 118 11.74 2.42 -1.62
C GLU A 118 12.33 2.06 -3.00
N GLU A 119 11.81 2.65 -4.07
CA GLU A 119 12.36 2.46 -5.41
C GLU A 119 13.76 3.04 -5.55
N GLU A 120 14.02 4.22 -4.99
CA GLU A 120 15.35 4.84 -4.96
C GLU A 120 16.35 4.00 -4.16
N GLU A 121 15.96 3.46 -3.01
CA GLU A 121 16.78 2.54 -2.21
C GLU A 121 17.08 1.25 -2.97
N ARG A 122 16.09 0.64 -3.60
CA ARG A 122 16.25 -0.57 -4.41
C ARG A 122 17.23 -0.35 -5.56
N ASN A 123 17.07 0.75 -6.29
CA ASN A 123 17.96 1.12 -7.39
C ASN A 123 19.40 1.37 -6.91
N SER A 124 19.57 1.96 -5.74
CA SER A 124 20.88 2.18 -5.11
C SER A 124 21.56 0.85 -4.74
N LEU A 125 20.82 -0.07 -4.14
CA LEU A 125 21.32 -1.41 -3.79
C LEU A 125 21.70 -2.20 -5.05
N ASP A 126 20.90 -2.16 -6.10
CA ASP A 126 21.20 -2.82 -7.37
C ASP A 126 22.46 -2.24 -8.01
N SER A 127 22.66 -0.92 -7.97
CA SER A 127 23.87 -0.27 -8.44
C SER A 127 25.12 -0.72 -7.66
N ILE A 128 25.02 -0.80 -6.33
CA ILE A 128 26.12 -1.29 -5.48
C ILE A 128 26.42 -2.76 -5.81
N TYR A 129 25.40 -3.59 -5.96
CA TYR A 129 25.57 -4.99 -6.31
C TYR A 129 26.27 -5.16 -7.66
N GLN A 130 25.88 -4.42 -8.69
CA GLN A 130 26.54 -4.41 -9.99
C GLN A 130 28.01 -4.00 -9.88
N ASN A 131 28.32 -2.96 -9.11
CA ASN A 131 29.70 -2.52 -8.89
C ASN A 131 30.55 -3.58 -8.19
N ILE A 132 30.00 -4.29 -7.19
CA ILE A 132 30.68 -5.41 -6.53
C ILE A 132 30.96 -6.54 -7.51
N GLN A 133 30.02 -6.89 -8.38
CA GLN A 133 30.20 -7.91 -9.41
C GLN A 133 31.31 -7.54 -10.40
N LEU A 134 31.36 -6.29 -10.83
CA LEU A 134 32.41 -5.78 -11.69
C LEU A 134 33.78 -5.83 -11.01
N LEU A 135 33.88 -5.44 -9.74
CA LEU A 135 35.12 -5.53 -8.97
C LEU A 135 35.57 -6.99 -8.80
N ARG A 136 34.65 -7.91 -8.50
CA ARG A 136 34.96 -9.34 -8.43
C ARG A 136 35.53 -9.86 -9.75
N LYS A 137 34.90 -9.52 -10.87
CA LYS A 137 35.36 -9.88 -12.22
C LYS A 137 36.74 -9.30 -12.50
N TYR A 138 36.98 -8.05 -12.16
CA TYR A 138 38.29 -7.40 -12.33
C TYR A 138 39.40 -8.08 -11.51
N ILE A 139 39.09 -8.37 -10.22
CA ILE A 139 40.05 -9.07 -9.33
C ILE A 139 40.37 -10.46 -9.88
N MET A 140 39.37 -11.22 -10.32
CA MET A 140 39.57 -12.56 -10.91
C MET A 140 40.44 -12.50 -12.17
N LEU A 141 40.17 -11.56 -13.08
CA LEU A 141 40.98 -11.38 -14.30
C LEU A 141 42.43 -11.01 -13.98
N ARG A 142 42.63 -10.24 -12.91
CA ARG A 142 43.97 -9.88 -12.43
C ARG A 142 44.71 -11.05 -11.80
N ILE A 143 44.02 -11.87 -11.01
CA ILE A 143 44.61 -13.10 -10.39
C ILE A 143 44.99 -14.10 -11.48
N LEU A 144 44.18 -14.23 -12.53
CA LEU A 144 44.43 -15.11 -13.67
C LEU A 144 45.50 -14.59 -14.64
N GLY A 145 46.07 -13.41 -14.38
CA GLY A 145 47.13 -12.81 -15.22
C GLY A 145 46.62 -12.31 -16.60
N LEU A 146 45.31 -12.24 -16.80
CA LEU A 146 44.71 -11.82 -18.07
C LEU A 146 44.72 -10.30 -18.27
N ILE A 147 44.99 -9.50 -17.22
CA ILE A 147 45.19 -8.05 -17.28
C ILE A 147 46.61 -7.72 -16.87
N ARG A 148 47.43 -7.28 -17.81
CA ARG A 148 48.82 -6.77 -17.56
C ARG A 148 48.73 -5.38 -16.95
N ARG A 149 49.65 -5.08 -16.01
CA ARG A 149 49.93 -3.70 -15.58
C ARG A 149 50.69 -3.00 -16.69
N ASP A 150 50.08 -2.06 -17.36
CA ASP A 150 50.77 -1.02 -18.10
C ASP A 150 51.25 0.02 -17.07
N TYR A 151 52.46 -0.17 -16.54
CA TYR A 151 53.20 0.94 -15.91
C TYR A 151 53.91 1.68 -17.04
N ARG A 152 53.32 2.75 -17.53
CA ARG A 152 54.11 3.81 -18.14
C ARG A 152 54.39 4.86 -17.04
N LEU A 153 55.67 4.97 -16.68
CA LEU A 153 56.25 6.13 -15.98
C LEU A 153 56.23 7.34 -16.90
#